data_41f0aed9a8e7147536a2ac4eadc5e3ed
#
_entry.id   41f0aed9a8e7147536a2ac4eadc5e3ed
#
_cell.length_a   1.000
_cell.length_b   1.000
_cell.length_c   1.000
_cell.angle_alpha   90.00
_cell.angle_beta   90.00
_cell.angle_gamma   90.00
#
_symmetry.space_group_name_H-M   'P 1'
#
loop_
_entity.id
_entity.type
_entity.pdbx_description
1 polymer ?
#
loop_
_entity_poly.entity_id
_entity_poly.type
_entity_poly.pdbx_seq_one_letter_code
_entity_poly.pdbx_strand_id
1 'polypeptide(L)'
;MQPIDIGDLSLDLSKATRQSALFHAIREKIVRGFWSKGNKLPSTRKLAIELDVSRNTVIFAYEQLMSEGYIESRKGAGYFVSIEQPEHYLAAPEPPVETEGLKGRELSESIGITPFDVNQGFAPGVPDLRAFPFAKWQRLLQRHVTRLSLAGNQQVQGSIVLREALSHYLASSRSVHCDPSRIIITVGAQQALSMALMATLKTGDEVLMEEPGYRQVHKIIDLLQLKMQPVPVREKQGLCLDKVFASQAQALYVTPSNQYPMGTTLTTEQRLKIIDWAKQNQAWIIEDDYDSEFQFAHRPYTSMQGLAGKLEQDERVIYVGSLSKVMFNGLRIGYMVVPKQLVPRCLEVKDAITGDSPTHTQEALADFINEGDLLRHIRKMRRSYKQKY
;
A
#
# COMPACT_ATOMS: atom_id res chain seq x y z
N MET A 1 1.53 57.44 11.13
CA MET A 1 0.73 56.23 11.50
C MET A 1 1.23 55.76 12.87
N GLN A 2 0.34 55.72 13.88
CA GLN A 2 0.74 55.22 15.19
C GLN A 2 0.90 53.66 15.11
N PRO A 3 1.85 53.07 15.83
CA PRO A 3 2.00 51.63 15.91
C PRO A 3 0.77 50.99 16.54
N ILE A 4 0.51 49.75 16.18
CA ILE A 4 -0.58 48.92 16.73
C ILE A 4 -0.46 48.83 18.24
N ASP A 5 -1.58 48.90 18.94
CA ASP A 5 -1.67 48.58 20.37
C ASP A 5 -1.57 47.03 20.54
N ILE A 6 -0.64 46.58 21.39
CA ILE A 6 -0.33 45.18 21.64
C ILE A 6 -0.91 44.67 22.95
N GLY A 7 -1.78 45.47 23.64
CA GLY A 7 -2.27 45.22 24.99
C GLY A 7 -2.84 43.82 25.26
N ASP A 8 -3.26 43.09 24.23
CA ASP A 8 -3.84 41.72 24.28
C ASP A 8 -2.89 40.59 23.83
N LEU A 9 -1.59 40.89 23.66
CA LEU A 9 -0.65 39.89 23.20
C LEU A 9 -0.14 39.05 24.40
N SER A 10 -0.77 37.89 24.60
CA SER A 10 -0.32 36.93 25.64
C SER A 10 0.61 35.89 25.03
N LEU A 11 1.73 35.59 25.70
CA LEU A 11 2.69 34.56 25.29
C LEU A 11 2.42 33.29 26.04
N ASP A 12 1.99 32.23 25.29
CA ASP A 12 1.90 30.89 25.87
C ASP A 12 3.28 30.21 25.90
N LEU A 13 3.89 30.19 27.09
CA LEU A 13 5.22 29.62 27.31
C LEU A 13 5.15 28.14 27.73
N SER A 14 3.97 27.54 27.78
CA SER A 14 3.81 26.16 28.28
C SER A 14 4.38 25.09 27.34
N LYS A 15 4.50 25.39 26.05
CA LYS A 15 4.89 24.42 25.01
C LYS A 15 5.93 24.89 24.00
N ALA A 16 6.44 26.14 24.15
CA ALA A 16 7.31 26.74 23.16
C ALA A 16 8.39 27.63 23.75
N THR A 17 9.48 27.86 23.00
CA THR A 17 10.47 28.90 23.34
C THR A 17 9.85 30.29 23.25
N ARG A 18 10.37 31.29 24.00
CA ARG A 18 9.86 32.64 23.96
C ARG A 18 9.82 33.23 22.53
N GLN A 19 10.78 32.85 21.68
CA GLN A 19 10.84 33.26 20.28
C GLN A 19 9.68 32.72 19.47
N SER A 20 9.42 31.40 19.57
CA SER A 20 8.33 30.73 18.88
C SER A 20 6.95 31.18 19.40
N ALA A 21 6.81 31.36 20.71
CA ALA A 21 5.58 31.88 21.33
C ALA A 21 5.24 33.28 20.79
N LEU A 22 6.20 34.17 20.68
CA LEU A 22 6.00 35.50 20.15
C LEU A 22 5.66 35.49 18.66
N PHE A 23 6.36 34.67 17.87
CA PHE A 23 6.03 34.48 16.46
C PHE A 23 4.57 34.03 16.27
N HIS A 24 4.15 32.99 16.99
CA HIS A 24 2.79 32.47 16.87
C HIS A 24 1.72 33.47 17.34
N ALA A 25 1.96 34.19 18.42
CA ALA A 25 1.03 35.18 18.92
C ALA A 25 0.82 36.36 17.93
N ILE A 26 1.89 36.86 17.32
CA ILE A 26 1.78 37.91 16.28
C ILE A 26 1.10 37.38 15.03
N ARG A 27 1.51 36.18 14.55
CA ARG A 27 0.91 35.54 13.40
C ARG A 27 -0.59 35.35 13.60
N GLU A 28 -1.03 34.89 14.76
CA GLU A 28 -2.44 34.68 15.07
C GLU A 28 -3.25 35.97 14.99
N LYS A 29 -2.72 37.09 15.52
CA LYS A 29 -3.39 38.40 15.43
C LYS A 29 -3.50 38.88 13.97
N ILE A 30 -2.50 38.60 13.13
CA ILE A 30 -2.56 38.89 11.69
C ILE A 30 -3.57 37.99 10.98
N VAL A 31 -3.49 36.68 11.20
CA VAL A 31 -4.36 35.70 10.54
C VAL A 31 -5.83 35.86 10.92
N ARG A 32 -6.12 36.21 12.19
CA ARG A 32 -7.51 36.49 12.65
C ARG A 32 -8.02 37.89 12.27
N GLY A 33 -7.26 38.69 11.53
CA GLY A 33 -7.68 40.01 11.07
C GLY A 33 -7.63 41.12 12.06
N PHE A 34 -7.16 40.89 13.29
CA PHE A 34 -6.98 41.96 14.26
C PHE A 34 -5.94 43.00 13.80
N TRP A 35 -4.94 42.52 13.04
CA TRP A 35 -3.93 43.39 12.43
C TRP A 35 -3.98 43.27 10.91
N SER A 36 -4.48 44.34 10.28
CA SER A 36 -4.73 44.34 8.83
C SER A 36 -3.50 44.80 8.04
N LYS A 37 -3.48 44.51 6.72
CA LYS A 37 -2.45 44.96 5.79
C LYS A 37 -2.18 46.47 5.92
N GLY A 38 -0.91 46.82 5.96
CA GLY A 38 -0.47 48.19 6.12
C GLY A 38 -0.40 48.69 7.57
N ASN A 39 -0.90 47.92 8.53
CA ASN A 39 -0.74 48.27 9.95
C ASN A 39 0.74 48.27 10.32
N LYS A 40 1.18 49.27 11.09
CA LYS A 40 2.56 49.39 11.53
C LYS A 40 2.78 48.65 12.84
N LEU A 41 3.74 47.74 12.88
CA LEU A 41 4.13 47.03 14.10
C LEU A 41 5.01 47.94 14.99
N PRO A 42 5.04 47.68 16.33
CA PRO A 42 5.97 48.33 17.23
C PRO A 42 7.43 48.07 16.80
N SER A 43 8.34 49.01 17.15
CA SER A 43 9.77 48.73 16.93
C SER A 43 10.22 47.58 17.81
N THR A 44 11.24 46.82 17.39
CA THR A 44 11.78 45.69 18.16
C THR A 44 12.19 46.07 19.57
N ARG A 45 12.63 47.33 19.79
CA ARG A 45 12.98 47.84 21.11
C ARG A 45 11.74 48.09 21.97
N LYS A 46 10.69 48.70 21.39
CA LYS A 46 9.44 48.98 22.10
C LYS A 46 8.73 47.67 22.49
N LEU A 47 8.59 46.76 21.56
CA LEU A 47 7.96 45.48 21.81
C LEU A 47 8.68 44.62 22.85
N ALA A 48 10.03 44.67 22.85
CA ALA A 48 10.83 43.96 23.85
C ALA A 48 10.58 44.47 25.28
N ILE A 49 10.43 45.79 25.44
CA ILE A 49 10.15 46.43 26.75
C ILE A 49 8.71 46.07 27.19
N GLU A 50 7.74 46.19 26.29
CA GLU A 50 6.32 45.96 26.64
C GLU A 50 6.03 44.52 27.03
N LEU A 51 6.70 43.51 26.41
CA LEU A 51 6.51 42.08 26.69
C LEU A 51 7.52 41.48 27.65
N ASP A 52 8.44 42.29 28.21
CA ASP A 52 9.52 41.84 29.10
C ASP A 52 10.31 40.66 28.49
N VAL A 53 10.73 40.82 27.23
CA VAL A 53 11.54 39.84 26.50
C VAL A 53 12.82 40.47 25.97
N SER A 54 13.82 39.65 25.63
CA SER A 54 15.03 40.18 25.02
C SER A 54 14.75 40.79 23.63
N ARG A 55 15.46 41.84 23.25
CA ARG A 55 15.35 42.43 21.91
C ARG A 55 15.64 41.40 20.81
N ASN A 56 16.58 40.49 21.06
CA ASN A 56 16.91 39.41 20.11
C ASN A 56 15.74 38.44 19.90
N THR A 57 14.94 38.19 20.92
CA THR A 57 13.69 37.41 20.82
C THR A 57 12.74 38.06 19.81
N VAL A 58 12.56 39.37 19.88
CA VAL A 58 11.68 40.11 18.98
C VAL A 58 12.26 40.16 17.56
N ILE A 59 13.57 40.38 17.43
CA ILE A 59 14.24 40.36 16.11
C ILE A 59 14.01 39.03 15.42
N PHE A 60 14.24 37.91 16.11
CA PHE A 60 14.07 36.59 15.54
C PHE A 60 12.61 36.34 15.11
N ALA A 61 11.64 36.69 15.95
CA ALA A 61 10.24 36.56 15.60
C ALA A 61 9.84 37.38 14.36
N TYR A 62 10.36 38.61 14.26
CA TYR A 62 10.12 39.48 13.11
C TYR A 62 10.80 38.97 11.84
N GLU A 63 12.03 38.47 11.93
CA GLU A 63 12.73 37.84 10.80
C GLU A 63 11.96 36.64 10.28
N GLN A 64 11.45 35.81 11.16
CA GLN A 64 10.63 34.64 10.79
C GLN A 64 9.30 35.09 10.15
N LEU A 65 8.59 36.08 10.72
CA LEU A 65 7.39 36.65 10.12
C LEU A 65 7.65 37.26 8.74
N MET A 66 8.80 37.88 8.53
CA MET A 66 9.21 38.39 7.22
C MET A 66 9.52 37.29 6.24
N SER A 67 10.24 36.24 6.67
CA SER A 67 10.56 35.10 5.80
C SER A 67 9.32 34.35 5.35
N GLU A 68 8.28 34.29 6.18
CA GLU A 68 6.98 33.68 5.87
C GLU A 68 6.02 34.68 5.19
N GLY A 69 6.43 35.94 4.96
CA GLY A 69 5.66 36.93 4.22
C GLY A 69 4.51 37.59 5.00
N TYR A 70 4.39 37.39 6.32
CA TYR A 70 3.35 38.04 7.14
C TYR A 70 3.58 39.52 7.33
N ILE A 71 4.84 39.94 7.41
CA ILE A 71 5.23 41.35 7.57
C ILE A 71 6.34 41.73 6.59
N GLU A 72 6.47 43.01 6.31
CA GLU A 72 7.55 43.60 5.52
C GLU A 72 8.30 44.68 6.27
N SER A 73 9.57 44.84 5.98
CA SER A 73 10.37 45.95 6.51
C SER A 73 10.44 47.08 5.48
N ARG A 74 10.08 48.31 5.89
CA ARG A 74 10.27 49.51 5.06
C ARG A 74 11.37 50.35 5.61
N LYS A 75 12.41 50.62 4.79
CA LYS A 75 13.63 51.34 5.17
C LYS A 75 13.28 52.69 5.81
N GLY A 76 13.70 52.89 7.05
CA GLY A 76 13.44 54.13 7.82
C GLY A 76 12.03 54.24 8.40
N ALA A 77 11.11 53.39 8.05
CA ALA A 77 9.69 53.47 8.47
C ALA A 77 9.29 52.39 9.49
N GLY A 78 9.98 51.23 9.51
CA GLY A 78 9.72 50.13 10.43
C GLY A 78 9.09 48.92 9.77
N TYR A 79 8.38 48.11 10.56
CA TYR A 79 7.75 46.86 10.12
C TYR A 79 6.25 47.05 9.92
N PHE A 80 5.69 46.44 8.87
CA PHE A 80 4.30 46.54 8.47
C PHE A 80 3.71 45.20 8.11
N VAL A 81 2.42 44.97 8.38
CA VAL A 81 1.69 43.77 7.92
C VAL A 81 1.61 43.84 6.41
N SER A 82 2.04 42.78 5.73
CA SER A 82 2.11 42.68 4.27
C SER A 82 0.98 41.86 3.65
N ILE A 83 0.36 40.93 4.41
CA ILE A 83 -0.66 40.06 3.93
C ILE A 83 -2.00 40.77 3.82
N GLU A 84 -2.64 40.65 2.65
CA GLU A 84 -4.03 40.97 2.44
C GLU A 84 -4.84 39.72 2.77
N GLN A 85 -5.72 39.82 3.76
CA GLN A 85 -6.59 38.72 4.12
C GLN A 85 -7.78 38.73 3.18
N PRO A 86 -8.04 37.64 2.45
CA PRO A 86 -9.31 37.46 1.78
C PRO A 86 -10.42 37.41 2.84
N GLU A 87 -11.46 38.21 2.69
CA GLU A 87 -12.58 38.32 3.64
C GLU A 87 -13.22 36.96 3.99
N HIS A 88 -13.16 35.99 3.09
CA HIS A 88 -13.68 34.63 3.31
C HIS A 88 -12.88 33.79 4.33
N TYR A 89 -11.63 34.18 4.70
CA TYR A 89 -10.89 33.52 5.80
C TYR A 89 -11.26 34.10 7.18
N LEU A 90 -11.99 35.22 7.22
CA LEU A 90 -12.41 35.89 8.44
C LEU A 90 -13.82 35.46 8.88
N ALA A 91 -14.56 34.78 8.03
CA ALA A 91 -15.81 34.17 8.43
C ALA A 91 -15.50 33.14 9.53
N ALA A 92 -16.09 33.31 10.71
CA ALA A 92 -16.14 32.22 11.68
C ALA A 92 -16.59 30.95 10.92
N PRO A 93 -15.97 29.78 11.19
CA PRO A 93 -16.47 28.57 10.56
C PRO A 93 -17.96 28.49 10.85
N GLU A 94 -18.77 28.67 9.80
CA GLU A 94 -20.17 28.26 9.87
C GLU A 94 -20.14 26.82 10.37
N PRO A 95 -21.03 26.46 11.31
CA PRO A 95 -21.17 25.07 11.69
C PRO A 95 -21.24 24.28 10.39
N PRO A 96 -20.52 23.16 10.26
CA PRO A 96 -20.45 22.44 9.00
C PRO A 96 -21.87 22.32 8.49
N VAL A 97 -22.19 23.04 7.40
CA VAL A 97 -23.39 22.78 6.63
C VAL A 97 -23.23 21.31 6.32
N GLU A 98 -24.13 20.49 6.87
CA GLU A 98 -24.27 19.13 6.40
C GLU A 98 -24.41 19.29 4.89
N THR A 99 -23.29 19.16 4.20
CA THR A 99 -23.30 19.08 2.75
C THR A 99 -24.18 17.87 2.49
N GLU A 100 -25.43 18.13 2.09
CA GLU A 100 -26.26 17.09 1.49
C GLU A 100 -25.38 16.44 0.44
N GLY A 101 -24.88 15.29 0.89
CA GLY A 101 -23.99 14.39 0.24
C GLY A 101 -23.51 14.81 -1.14
N LEU A 102 -22.23 14.93 -1.26
CA LEU A 102 -21.64 14.08 -2.28
C LEU A 102 -22.44 12.77 -2.19
N LYS A 103 -23.32 12.50 -3.17
CA LYS A 103 -23.85 11.16 -3.41
C LYS A 103 -22.67 10.29 -3.87
N GLY A 104 -21.66 10.24 -3.02
CA GLY A 104 -20.67 9.24 -2.99
C GLY A 104 -21.43 8.00 -2.62
N ARG A 105 -21.36 7.00 -3.47
CA ARG A 105 -21.69 5.60 -3.22
C ARG A 105 -21.76 5.38 -1.72
N GLU A 106 -22.92 4.98 -1.19
CA GLU A 106 -23.05 4.60 0.21
C GLU A 106 -21.88 3.69 0.53
N LEU A 107 -20.91 4.21 1.28
CA LEU A 107 -19.86 3.38 1.85
C LEU A 107 -20.63 2.45 2.76
N SER A 108 -20.79 1.21 2.32
CA SER A 108 -21.41 0.17 3.13
C SER A 108 -20.83 0.27 4.53
N GLU A 109 -21.72 0.37 5.49
CA GLU A 109 -21.43 0.61 6.89
C GLU A 109 -20.19 -0.13 7.36
N SER A 110 -19.32 0.66 7.98
CA SER A 110 -18.21 0.20 8.83
C SER A 110 -17.29 -0.87 8.22
N ILE A 111 -16.35 -0.41 7.44
CA ILE A 111 -15.04 -1.07 7.54
C ILE A 111 -14.50 -0.69 8.92
N GLY A 112 -14.93 -1.38 9.95
CA GLY A 112 -14.21 -1.44 11.19
C GLY A 112 -12.85 -2.09 10.87
N ILE A 113 -11.87 -1.27 10.51
CA ILE A 113 -10.47 -1.66 10.56
C ILE A 113 -10.15 -1.74 12.04
N THR A 114 -10.61 -2.81 12.68
CA THR A 114 -10.07 -3.19 13.98
C THR A 114 -8.60 -3.50 13.69
N PRO A 115 -7.65 -2.79 14.32
CA PRO A 115 -6.26 -3.15 14.21
C PRO A 115 -6.16 -4.63 14.60
N PHE A 116 -5.61 -5.43 13.71
CA PHE A 116 -5.42 -6.85 13.98
C PHE A 116 -4.48 -6.94 15.18
N ASP A 117 -5.00 -7.35 16.32
CA ASP A 117 -4.16 -7.66 17.48
C ASP A 117 -3.36 -8.91 17.13
N VAL A 118 -2.08 -8.71 16.80
CA VAL A 118 -1.14 -9.80 16.49
C VAL A 118 -0.95 -10.77 17.66
N ASN A 119 -1.41 -10.40 18.85
CA ASN A 119 -1.37 -11.22 20.06
C ASN A 119 -2.68 -12.02 20.25
N GLN A 120 -3.71 -11.76 19.45
CA GLN A 120 -4.96 -12.48 19.55
C GLN A 120 -4.75 -13.92 19.04
N GLY A 121 -5.08 -14.90 19.87
CA GLY A 121 -5.06 -16.30 19.47
C GLY A 121 -5.95 -16.54 18.26
N PHE A 122 -5.49 -17.41 17.34
CA PHE A 122 -6.20 -17.75 16.09
C PHE A 122 -6.43 -16.60 15.11
N ALA A 123 -5.63 -15.52 15.18
CA ALA A 123 -5.65 -14.48 14.15
C ALA A 123 -5.32 -15.06 12.77
N PRO A 124 -6.28 -15.10 11.81
CA PRO A 124 -6.06 -15.77 10.53
C PRO A 124 -5.00 -15.06 9.72
N GLY A 125 -4.10 -15.85 9.13
CA GLY A 125 -3.09 -15.35 8.22
C GLY A 125 -1.94 -14.56 8.85
N VAL A 126 -1.74 -14.64 10.16
CA VAL A 126 -0.57 -14.09 10.85
C VAL A 126 0.45 -15.22 11.06
N PRO A 127 1.67 -15.13 10.47
CA PRO A 127 2.72 -16.12 10.72
C PRO A 127 3.28 -15.98 12.15
N ASP A 128 4.04 -16.97 12.60
CA ASP A 128 4.75 -16.90 13.88
C ASP A 128 5.90 -15.89 13.79
N LEU A 129 5.61 -14.62 14.11
CA LEU A 129 6.55 -13.50 14.02
C LEU A 129 7.79 -13.69 14.92
N ARG A 130 7.64 -14.42 16.03
CA ARG A 130 8.76 -14.66 16.97
C ARG A 130 9.79 -15.62 16.40
N ALA A 131 9.38 -16.46 15.46
CA ALA A 131 10.26 -17.42 14.80
C ALA A 131 11.06 -16.85 13.63
N PHE A 132 10.68 -15.65 13.14
CA PHE A 132 11.35 -15.00 12.03
C PHE A 132 12.74 -14.48 12.43
N PRO A 133 13.79 -14.64 11.60
CA PRO A 133 15.16 -14.25 11.94
C PRO A 133 15.41 -12.74 11.71
N PHE A 134 14.75 -11.87 12.51
CA PHE A 134 14.84 -10.40 12.37
C PHE A 134 16.28 -9.87 12.42
N ALA A 135 17.17 -10.45 13.23
CA ALA A 135 18.56 -10.02 13.28
C ALA A 135 19.32 -10.24 11.96
N LYS A 136 19.00 -11.32 11.24
CA LYS A 136 19.55 -11.56 9.89
C LYS A 136 18.92 -10.57 8.90
N TRP A 137 17.62 -10.40 8.93
CA TRP A 137 16.88 -9.45 8.07
C TRP A 137 17.39 -8.02 8.22
N GLN A 138 17.60 -7.56 9.45
CA GLN A 138 18.18 -6.24 9.74
C GLN A 138 19.54 -6.03 9.07
N ARG A 139 20.43 -7.05 9.16
CA ARG A 139 21.75 -6.97 8.52
C ARG A 139 21.66 -6.87 7.00
N LEU A 140 20.71 -7.57 6.38
CA LEU A 140 20.49 -7.47 4.94
C LEU A 140 19.95 -6.09 4.55
N LEU A 141 19.00 -5.53 5.30
CA LEU A 141 18.52 -4.16 5.07
C LEU A 141 19.66 -3.14 5.19
N GLN A 142 20.53 -3.27 6.19
CA GLN A 142 21.66 -2.36 6.38
C GLN A 142 22.67 -2.36 5.21
N ARG A 143 22.79 -3.44 4.46
CA ARG A 143 23.66 -3.50 3.26
C ARG A 143 23.19 -2.55 2.15
N HIS A 144 21.90 -2.27 2.11
CA HIS A 144 21.28 -1.56 1.00
C HIS A 144 20.82 -0.15 1.36
N VAL A 145 20.56 0.17 2.64
CA VAL A 145 19.97 1.44 3.06
C VAL A 145 20.81 2.67 2.72
N THR A 146 22.13 2.53 2.62
CA THR A 146 23.07 3.63 2.28
C THR A 146 23.47 3.66 0.81
N ARG A 147 22.93 2.78 -0.04
CA ARG A 147 23.28 2.73 -1.47
C ARG A 147 22.58 3.88 -2.22
N LEU A 148 23.36 4.89 -2.63
CA LEU A 148 22.86 6.05 -3.38
C LEU A 148 22.13 5.67 -4.68
N SER A 149 22.55 4.58 -5.35
CA SER A 149 21.89 4.07 -6.56
C SER A 149 20.44 3.62 -6.33
N LEU A 150 20.04 3.39 -5.08
CA LEU A 150 18.68 3.00 -4.70
C LEU A 150 17.86 4.16 -4.12
N ALA A 151 18.46 5.36 -4.00
CA ALA A 151 17.80 6.53 -3.41
C ALA A 151 16.95 7.33 -4.41
N GLY A 152 17.17 7.14 -5.71
CA GLY A 152 16.38 7.78 -6.77
C GLY A 152 15.23 6.89 -7.25
N ASN A 153 14.47 7.39 -8.23
CA ASN A 153 13.42 6.63 -8.89
C ASN A 153 13.97 5.35 -9.51
N GLN A 154 13.24 4.27 -9.37
CA GLN A 154 13.60 2.94 -9.82
C GLN A 154 12.67 2.43 -10.92
N GLN A 155 12.92 1.23 -11.41
CA GLN A 155 12.04 0.61 -12.39
C GLN A 155 10.66 0.31 -11.79
N VAL A 156 9.61 0.71 -12.48
CA VAL A 156 8.22 0.43 -12.09
C VAL A 156 7.98 -1.08 -11.90
N GLN A 157 8.64 -1.91 -12.70
CA GLN A 157 8.54 -3.37 -12.60
C GLN A 157 9.13 -3.95 -11.30
N GLY A 158 9.99 -3.21 -10.62
CA GLY A 158 10.73 -3.64 -9.43
C GLY A 158 12.14 -4.14 -9.75
N SER A 159 12.93 -4.35 -8.69
CA SER A 159 14.35 -4.75 -8.79
C SER A 159 14.54 -5.98 -9.66
N ILE A 160 15.46 -5.89 -10.63
CA ILE A 160 15.82 -7.04 -11.48
C ILE A 160 16.42 -8.16 -10.63
N VAL A 161 17.25 -7.84 -9.63
CA VAL A 161 17.90 -8.82 -8.74
C VAL A 161 16.84 -9.62 -7.98
N LEU A 162 15.78 -8.97 -7.49
CA LEU A 162 14.67 -9.66 -6.83
C LEU A 162 13.86 -10.52 -7.81
N ARG A 163 13.61 -10.01 -9.03
CA ARG A 163 12.86 -10.76 -10.05
C ARG A 163 13.62 -12.03 -10.49
N GLU A 164 14.93 -11.98 -10.63
CA GLU A 164 15.79 -13.14 -10.89
C GLU A 164 15.74 -14.14 -9.74
N ALA A 165 15.91 -13.67 -8.49
CA ALA A 165 15.84 -14.52 -7.31
C ALA A 165 14.47 -15.21 -7.18
N LEU A 166 13.37 -14.49 -7.46
CA LEU A 166 12.02 -15.05 -7.46
C LEU A 166 11.81 -16.06 -8.60
N SER A 167 12.33 -15.81 -9.80
CA SER A 167 12.25 -16.76 -10.92
C SER A 167 12.85 -18.11 -10.53
N HIS A 168 14.05 -18.12 -9.95
CA HIS A 168 14.70 -19.34 -9.45
C HIS A 168 13.92 -20.02 -8.32
N TYR A 169 13.43 -19.22 -7.35
CA TYR A 169 12.62 -19.73 -6.26
C TYR A 169 11.33 -20.39 -6.77
N LEU A 170 10.62 -19.74 -7.67
CA LEU A 170 9.35 -20.21 -8.22
C LEU A 170 9.52 -21.46 -9.08
N ALA A 171 10.56 -21.55 -9.88
CA ALA A 171 10.90 -22.75 -10.65
C ALA A 171 11.07 -23.98 -9.74
N SER A 172 11.78 -23.80 -8.62
CA SER A 172 12.07 -24.89 -7.70
C SER A 172 10.90 -25.24 -6.76
N SER A 173 10.09 -24.26 -6.35
CA SER A 173 9.06 -24.42 -5.32
C SER A 173 7.65 -24.62 -5.88
N ARG A 174 7.36 -24.09 -7.06
CA ARG A 174 6.00 -24.03 -7.68
C ARG A 174 5.94 -24.62 -9.08
N SER A 175 7.07 -25.00 -9.64
CA SER A 175 7.21 -25.37 -11.05
C SER A 175 6.80 -24.25 -12.01
N VAL A 176 6.85 -23.00 -11.57
CA VAL A 176 6.63 -21.82 -12.39
C VAL A 176 7.95 -21.45 -13.06
N HIS A 177 8.09 -21.83 -14.31
CA HIS A 177 9.27 -21.52 -15.11
C HIS A 177 8.98 -20.27 -15.93
N CYS A 178 9.48 -19.12 -15.49
CA CYS A 178 9.23 -17.85 -16.15
C CYS A 178 10.52 -17.02 -16.26
N ASP A 179 10.61 -16.26 -17.33
CA ASP A 179 11.64 -15.23 -17.47
C ASP A 179 11.42 -14.11 -16.44
N PRO A 180 12.47 -13.57 -15.80
CA PRO A 180 12.35 -12.45 -14.85
C PRO A 180 11.62 -11.22 -15.41
N SER A 181 11.62 -11.01 -16.74
CA SER A 181 10.85 -9.93 -17.37
C SER A 181 9.33 -10.09 -17.27
N ARG A 182 8.84 -11.29 -16.94
CA ARG A 182 7.41 -11.58 -16.70
C ARG A 182 6.99 -11.37 -15.26
N ILE A 183 7.94 -11.14 -14.35
CA ILE A 183 7.67 -10.91 -12.93
C ILE A 183 7.53 -9.41 -12.67
N ILE A 184 6.48 -9.02 -11.96
CA ILE A 184 6.23 -7.65 -11.52
C ILE A 184 6.13 -7.65 -9.99
N ILE A 185 6.96 -6.83 -9.34
CA ILE A 185 6.94 -6.69 -7.88
C ILE A 185 5.81 -5.74 -7.47
N THR A 186 5.09 -6.08 -6.42
CA THR A 186 3.92 -5.34 -5.94
C THR A 186 3.97 -5.10 -4.43
N VAL A 187 3.13 -4.20 -3.93
CA VAL A 187 2.97 -3.93 -2.49
C VAL A 187 1.98 -4.95 -1.91
N GLY A 188 2.40 -6.22 -1.86
CA GLY A 188 1.59 -7.36 -1.42
C GLY A 188 0.62 -7.87 -2.50
N ALA A 189 -0.03 -9.00 -2.21
CA ALA A 189 -0.97 -9.66 -3.13
C ALA A 189 -2.16 -8.79 -3.52
N GLN A 190 -2.65 -7.93 -2.62
CA GLN A 190 -3.81 -7.08 -2.89
C GLN A 190 -3.57 -6.13 -4.08
N GLN A 191 -2.39 -5.51 -4.17
CA GLN A 191 -2.05 -4.69 -5.34
C GLN A 191 -1.93 -5.56 -6.60
N ALA A 192 -1.31 -6.73 -6.51
CA ALA A 192 -1.20 -7.65 -7.64
C ALA A 192 -2.57 -8.06 -8.19
N LEU A 193 -3.52 -8.40 -7.30
CA LEU A 193 -4.89 -8.75 -7.66
C LEU A 193 -5.64 -7.57 -8.31
N SER A 194 -5.51 -6.35 -7.74
CA SER A 194 -6.09 -5.15 -8.33
C SER A 194 -5.54 -4.90 -9.73
N MET A 195 -4.22 -4.98 -9.88
CA MET A 195 -3.55 -4.79 -11.17
C MET A 195 -3.95 -5.85 -12.21
N ALA A 196 -4.07 -7.12 -11.79
CA ALA A 196 -4.50 -8.20 -12.66
C ALA A 196 -5.89 -7.92 -13.25
N LEU A 197 -6.85 -7.53 -12.40
CA LEU A 197 -8.21 -7.19 -12.83
C LEU A 197 -8.23 -5.93 -13.71
N MET A 198 -7.52 -4.86 -13.32
CA MET A 198 -7.45 -3.61 -14.11
C MET A 198 -6.77 -3.76 -15.47
N ALA A 199 -5.78 -4.64 -15.56
CA ALA A 199 -5.05 -4.86 -16.81
C ALA A 199 -5.82 -5.73 -17.82
N THR A 200 -6.74 -6.57 -17.33
CA THR A 200 -7.40 -7.60 -18.14
C THR A 200 -8.87 -7.34 -18.40
N LEU A 201 -9.53 -6.54 -17.58
CA LEU A 201 -10.99 -6.38 -17.61
C LEU A 201 -11.39 -4.92 -17.77
N LYS A 202 -12.63 -4.71 -18.22
CA LYS A 202 -13.31 -3.42 -18.35
C LYS A 202 -14.51 -3.39 -17.42
N THR A 203 -14.97 -2.19 -17.08
CA THR A 203 -16.23 -1.98 -16.34
C THR A 203 -17.37 -2.77 -17.00
N GLY A 204 -18.08 -3.53 -16.18
CA GLY A 204 -19.19 -4.38 -16.62
C GLY A 204 -18.82 -5.81 -17.03
N ASP A 205 -17.52 -6.13 -17.18
CA ASP A 205 -17.08 -7.51 -17.42
C ASP A 205 -17.43 -8.42 -16.23
N GLU A 206 -17.59 -9.70 -16.49
CA GLU A 206 -17.97 -10.69 -15.50
C GLU A 206 -16.75 -11.45 -14.96
N VAL A 207 -16.73 -11.62 -13.64
CA VAL A 207 -15.67 -12.35 -12.92
C VAL A 207 -16.28 -13.47 -12.10
N LEU A 208 -15.87 -14.69 -12.36
CA LEU A 208 -16.14 -15.83 -11.50
C LEU A 208 -15.30 -15.71 -10.23
N MET A 209 -15.96 -15.77 -9.08
CA MET A 209 -15.32 -15.63 -7.77
C MET A 209 -15.72 -16.79 -6.87
N GLU A 210 -14.75 -17.41 -6.21
CA GLU A 210 -14.98 -18.41 -5.16
C GLU A 210 -15.88 -17.85 -4.05
N GLU A 211 -16.94 -18.61 -3.66
CA GLU A 211 -17.85 -18.21 -2.59
C GLU A 211 -18.12 -19.39 -1.63
N PRO A 212 -17.71 -19.31 -0.32
CA PRO A 212 -17.00 -18.16 0.27
C PRO A 212 -15.58 -17.99 -0.26
N GLY A 213 -15.11 -16.75 -0.30
CA GLY A 213 -13.80 -16.39 -0.85
C GLY A 213 -13.14 -15.19 -0.18
N TYR A 214 -12.03 -14.72 -0.75
CA TYR A 214 -11.23 -13.65 -0.18
C TYR A 214 -11.92 -12.28 -0.32
N ARG A 215 -12.41 -11.74 0.80
CA ARG A 215 -13.20 -10.49 0.87
C ARG A 215 -12.56 -9.27 0.18
N GLN A 216 -11.23 -9.19 0.14
CA GLN A 216 -10.59 -8.04 -0.50
C GLN A 216 -10.77 -8.07 -2.02
N VAL A 217 -10.88 -9.25 -2.63
CA VAL A 217 -11.17 -9.35 -4.07
C VAL A 217 -12.61 -8.91 -4.36
N HIS A 218 -13.58 -9.23 -3.50
CA HIS A 218 -14.95 -8.70 -3.62
C HIS A 218 -14.94 -7.16 -3.66
N LYS A 219 -14.20 -6.51 -2.75
CA LYS A 219 -14.07 -5.04 -2.73
C LYS A 219 -13.42 -4.48 -3.99
N ILE A 220 -12.41 -5.17 -4.54
CA ILE A 220 -11.74 -4.75 -5.78
C ILE A 220 -12.72 -4.86 -6.96
N ILE A 221 -13.46 -5.97 -7.05
CA ILE A 221 -14.49 -6.19 -8.08
C ILE A 221 -15.53 -5.07 -8.04
N ASP A 222 -16.02 -4.74 -6.85
CA ASP A 222 -16.95 -3.63 -6.62
C ASP A 222 -16.38 -2.28 -7.03
N LEU A 223 -15.14 -1.99 -6.61
CA LEU A 223 -14.45 -0.73 -6.91
C LEU A 223 -14.29 -0.53 -8.41
N LEU A 224 -13.99 -1.61 -9.14
CA LEU A 224 -13.81 -1.60 -10.59
C LEU A 224 -15.12 -1.70 -11.37
N GLN A 225 -16.28 -1.77 -10.66
CA GLN A 225 -17.60 -1.93 -11.28
C GLN A 225 -17.69 -3.16 -12.19
N LEU A 226 -17.05 -4.25 -11.80
CA LEU A 226 -17.16 -5.54 -12.47
C LEU A 226 -18.38 -6.31 -11.95
N LYS A 227 -18.88 -7.25 -12.72
CA LYS A 227 -19.99 -8.11 -12.33
C LYS A 227 -19.47 -9.41 -11.72
N MET A 228 -19.66 -9.57 -10.42
CA MET A 228 -19.27 -10.78 -9.73
C MET A 228 -20.29 -11.90 -9.97
N GLN A 229 -19.81 -13.07 -10.42
CA GLN A 229 -20.56 -14.31 -10.46
C GLN A 229 -20.02 -15.27 -9.40
N PRO A 230 -20.77 -15.59 -8.32
CA PRO A 230 -20.29 -16.46 -7.26
C PRO A 230 -20.27 -17.92 -7.73
N VAL A 231 -19.12 -18.57 -7.53
CA VAL A 231 -18.93 -20.00 -7.73
C VAL A 231 -18.85 -20.68 -6.36
N PRO A 232 -19.84 -21.48 -5.97
CA PRO A 232 -19.86 -22.10 -4.65
C PRO A 232 -18.67 -23.01 -4.40
N VAL A 233 -18.07 -22.88 -3.23
CA VAL A 233 -17.10 -23.81 -2.69
C VAL A 233 -17.76 -24.60 -1.58
N ARG A 234 -17.81 -25.93 -1.72
CA ARG A 234 -18.45 -26.82 -0.75
C ARG A 234 -17.42 -27.59 0.04
N GLU A 235 -17.70 -27.78 1.31
CA GLU A 235 -16.88 -28.67 2.16
C GLU A 235 -16.72 -30.03 1.50
N LYS A 236 -15.51 -30.57 1.48
CA LYS A 236 -15.13 -31.87 0.86
C LYS A 236 -15.28 -31.99 -0.65
N GLN A 237 -16.12 -31.18 -1.31
CA GLN A 237 -16.34 -31.23 -2.79
C GLN A 237 -15.47 -30.17 -3.50
N GLY A 238 -15.07 -29.09 -2.80
CA GLY A 238 -14.33 -27.98 -3.36
C GLY A 238 -15.17 -27.09 -4.27
N LEU A 239 -14.52 -26.49 -5.26
CA LEU A 239 -15.11 -25.56 -6.22
C LEU A 239 -16.12 -26.25 -7.13
N CYS A 240 -17.29 -25.64 -7.33
CA CYS A 240 -18.32 -26.11 -8.22
C CYS A 240 -17.94 -25.89 -9.70
N LEU A 241 -17.22 -26.84 -10.28
CA LEU A 241 -16.67 -26.74 -11.64
C LEU A 241 -17.73 -26.63 -12.73
N ASP A 242 -18.89 -27.24 -12.54
CA ASP A 242 -19.99 -27.17 -13.52
C ASP A 242 -20.42 -25.71 -13.75
N LYS A 243 -20.42 -24.89 -12.69
CA LYS A 243 -20.68 -23.44 -12.82
C LYS A 243 -19.61 -22.70 -13.58
N VAL A 244 -18.35 -23.10 -13.40
CA VAL A 244 -17.23 -22.51 -14.15
C VAL A 244 -17.38 -22.84 -15.63
N PHE A 245 -17.60 -24.10 -15.96
CA PHE A 245 -17.65 -24.56 -17.36
C PHE A 245 -18.89 -24.08 -18.13
N ALA A 246 -19.98 -23.79 -17.41
CA ALA A 246 -21.19 -23.23 -18.01
C ALA A 246 -21.12 -21.70 -18.22
N SER A 247 -20.08 -21.03 -17.70
CA SER A 247 -19.98 -19.57 -17.74
C SER A 247 -19.17 -19.07 -18.95
N GLN A 248 -19.54 -17.88 -19.43
CA GLN A 248 -18.83 -17.09 -20.44
C GLN A 248 -18.09 -15.88 -19.82
N ALA A 249 -17.84 -15.91 -18.50
CA ALA A 249 -17.17 -14.82 -17.81
C ALA A 249 -15.74 -14.57 -18.35
N GLN A 250 -15.29 -13.34 -18.27
CA GLN A 250 -13.99 -12.89 -18.80
C GLN A 250 -12.83 -13.25 -17.87
N ALA A 251 -13.10 -13.55 -16.60
CA ALA A 251 -12.06 -13.98 -15.67
C ALA A 251 -12.59 -14.93 -14.61
N LEU A 252 -11.69 -15.74 -14.07
CA LEU A 252 -11.89 -16.61 -12.90
C LEU A 252 -10.80 -16.31 -11.87
N TYR A 253 -11.18 -15.92 -10.66
CA TYR A 253 -10.29 -15.85 -9.50
C TYR A 253 -10.37 -17.15 -8.71
N VAL A 254 -9.23 -17.75 -8.41
CA VAL A 254 -9.14 -19.01 -7.65
C VAL A 254 -7.93 -19.03 -6.72
N THR A 255 -8.08 -19.74 -5.59
CA THR A 255 -7.03 -20.11 -4.63
C THR A 255 -6.79 -21.61 -4.66
N PRO A 256 -6.18 -22.17 -5.75
CA PRO A 256 -6.27 -23.58 -6.09
C PRO A 256 -5.47 -24.51 -5.17
N SER A 257 -4.48 -23.97 -4.46
CA SER A 257 -3.58 -24.76 -3.58
C SER A 257 -4.15 -24.94 -2.18
N ASN A 258 -4.84 -23.90 -1.68
CA ASN A 258 -5.48 -23.90 -0.37
C ASN A 258 -6.61 -22.87 -0.40
N GLN A 259 -7.81 -23.33 -0.72
CA GLN A 259 -8.95 -22.44 -0.91
C GLN A 259 -9.30 -21.69 0.39
N TYR A 260 -9.41 -20.37 0.30
CA TYR A 260 -9.75 -19.55 1.45
C TYR A 260 -11.27 -19.26 1.49
N PRO A 261 -11.98 -19.55 2.61
CA PRO A 261 -11.45 -20.07 3.88
C PRO A 261 -11.63 -21.59 4.09
N MET A 262 -12.11 -22.33 3.10
CA MET A 262 -12.57 -23.72 3.25
C MET A 262 -11.43 -24.75 3.27
N GLY A 263 -10.20 -24.38 2.90
CA GLY A 263 -9.03 -25.27 2.90
C GLY A 263 -9.06 -26.38 1.83
N THR A 264 -9.99 -26.33 0.88
CA THR A 264 -10.05 -27.32 -0.20
C THR A 264 -8.95 -27.06 -1.23
N THR A 265 -8.57 -28.10 -1.98
CA THR A 265 -7.51 -28.04 -2.98
C THR A 265 -8.01 -28.55 -4.32
N LEU A 266 -7.71 -27.84 -5.41
CA LEU A 266 -7.99 -28.34 -6.77
C LEU A 266 -6.96 -29.41 -7.16
N THR A 267 -7.46 -30.56 -7.63
CA THR A 267 -6.62 -31.62 -8.19
C THR A 267 -5.96 -31.18 -9.51
N THR A 268 -4.92 -31.88 -9.94
CA THR A 268 -4.27 -31.62 -11.24
C THR A 268 -5.26 -31.68 -12.41
N GLU A 269 -6.15 -32.67 -12.40
CA GLU A 269 -7.17 -32.82 -13.45
C GLU A 269 -8.13 -31.61 -13.48
N GLN A 270 -8.58 -31.14 -12.31
CA GLN A 270 -9.47 -29.99 -12.22
C GLN A 270 -8.77 -28.72 -12.73
N ARG A 271 -7.49 -28.52 -12.37
CA ARG A 271 -6.67 -27.40 -12.86
C ARG A 271 -6.54 -27.41 -14.39
N LEU A 272 -6.27 -28.57 -14.97
CA LEU A 272 -6.15 -28.70 -16.43
C LEU A 272 -7.49 -28.37 -17.13
N LYS A 273 -8.62 -28.87 -16.62
CA LYS A 273 -9.95 -28.55 -17.17
C LYS A 273 -10.26 -27.05 -17.10
N ILE A 274 -9.86 -26.37 -16.03
CA ILE A 274 -10.04 -24.90 -15.91
C ILE A 274 -9.14 -24.16 -16.91
N ILE A 275 -7.90 -24.62 -17.11
CA ILE A 275 -7.00 -24.03 -18.11
C ILE A 275 -7.59 -24.18 -19.52
N ASP A 276 -8.12 -25.36 -19.85
CA ASP A 276 -8.78 -25.60 -21.14
C ASP A 276 -10.04 -24.73 -21.32
N TRP A 277 -10.86 -24.60 -20.26
CA TRP A 277 -12.01 -23.69 -20.27
C TRP A 277 -11.59 -22.25 -20.54
N ALA A 278 -10.57 -21.75 -19.85
CA ALA A 278 -10.08 -20.40 -20.01
C ALA A 278 -9.55 -20.13 -21.43
N LYS A 279 -8.87 -21.12 -22.03
CA LYS A 279 -8.40 -21.06 -23.43
C LYS A 279 -9.57 -20.98 -24.42
N GLN A 280 -10.58 -21.85 -24.25
CA GLN A 280 -11.75 -21.91 -25.14
C GLN A 280 -12.58 -20.61 -25.07
N ASN A 281 -12.75 -20.03 -23.87
CA ASN A 281 -13.55 -18.84 -23.65
C ASN A 281 -12.73 -17.54 -23.73
N GLN A 282 -11.42 -17.62 -24.02
CA GLN A 282 -10.49 -16.48 -23.95
C GLN A 282 -10.53 -15.75 -22.60
N ALA A 283 -10.89 -16.46 -21.53
CA ALA A 283 -10.99 -15.94 -20.19
C ALA A 283 -9.62 -15.92 -19.48
N TRP A 284 -9.48 -15.04 -18.50
CA TRP A 284 -8.29 -14.96 -17.66
C TRP A 284 -8.43 -15.85 -16.43
N ILE A 285 -7.36 -16.51 -16.03
CA ILE A 285 -7.25 -17.16 -14.72
C ILE A 285 -6.35 -16.28 -13.85
N ILE A 286 -6.87 -15.88 -12.68
CA ILE A 286 -6.10 -15.18 -11.64
C ILE A 286 -5.90 -16.20 -10.52
N GLU A 287 -4.72 -16.81 -10.50
CA GLU A 287 -4.30 -17.80 -9.51
C GLU A 287 -3.65 -17.08 -8.32
N ASP A 288 -4.30 -17.08 -7.16
CA ASP A 288 -3.77 -16.54 -5.92
C ASP A 288 -3.17 -17.66 -5.05
N ASP A 289 -1.86 -17.65 -4.93
CA ASP A 289 -1.07 -18.64 -4.19
C ASP A 289 -0.43 -18.00 -2.95
N TYR A 290 -1.20 -17.91 -1.87
CA TYR A 290 -0.83 -17.11 -0.69
C TYR A 290 -0.10 -17.91 0.41
N ASP A 291 -0.23 -19.24 0.49
CA ASP A 291 0.33 -20.06 1.61
C ASP A 291 0.69 -21.51 1.24
N SER A 292 0.81 -21.83 -0.01
CA SER A 292 1.08 -23.20 -0.48
C SER A 292 2.40 -23.82 0.02
N GLU A 293 3.30 -22.99 0.60
CA GLU A 293 4.47 -23.47 1.34
C GLU A 293 4.11 -24.33 2.55
N PHE A 294 2.94 -24.14 3.12
CA PHE A 294 2.50 -24.79 4.36
C PHE A 294 1.47 -25.91 4.17
N GLN A 295 1.46 -26.49 2.98
CA GLN A 295 0.64 -27.67 2.72
C GLN A 295 1.23 -28.92 3.44
N PHE A 296 0.44 -29.56 4.32
CA PHE A 296 0.88 -30.68 5.16
C PHE A 296 0.22 -32.02 4.78
N ALA A 297 -0.99 -31.97 4.23
CA ALA A 297 -1.78 -33.18 3.92
C ALA A 297 -1.20 -34.01 2.77
N HIS A 298 -0.56 -33.36 1.81
CA HIS A 298 0.04 -34.00 0.62
C HIS A 298 1.21 -33.18 0.10
N ARG A 299 1.89 -33.68 -0.93
CA ARG A 299 2.90 -32.89 -1.65
C ARG A 299 2.19 -31.73 -2.35
N PRO A 300 2.77 -30.51 -2.34
CA PRO A 300 2.20 -29.40 -3.08
C PRO A 300 1.94 -29.75 -4.55
N TYR A 301 0.77 -29.45 -5.04
CA TYR A 301 0.48 -29.56 -6.47
C TYR A 301 1.25 -28.49 -7.24
N THR A 302 1.60 -28.79 -8.49
CA THR A 302 2.11 -27.79 -9.44
C THR A 302 1.07 -26.70 -9.61
N SER A 303 1.47 -25.43 -9.57
CA SER A 303 0.58 -24.29 -9.81
C SER A 303 -0.12 -24.38 -11.17
N MET A 304 -1.23 -23.70 -11.33
CA MET A 304 -1.93 -23.65 -12.64
C MET A 304 -1.04 -22.98 -13.68
N GLN A 305 -0.34 -21.91 -13.31
CA GLN A 305 0.64 -21.25 -14.19
C GLN A 305 1.76 -22.21 -14.61
N GLY A 306 2.30 -23.00 -13.67
CA GLY A 306 3.33 -24.01 -13.99
C GLY A 306 2.82 -25.16 -14.86
N LEU A 307 1.57 -25.58 -14.69
CA LEU A 307 0.93 -26.57 -15.58
C LEU A 307 0.70 -25.99 -16.98
N ALA A 308 0.13 -24.79 -17.05
CA ALA A 308 -0.14 -24.11 -18.31
C ALA A 308 1.15 -23.82 -19.09
N GLY A 309 2.24 -23.40 -18.40
CA GLY A 309 3.54 -23.18 -19.03
C GLY A 309 4.15 -24.45 -19.65
N LYS A 310 3.98 -25.61 -19.00
CA LYS A 310 4.41 -26.91 -19.58
C LYS A 310 3.64 -27.33 -20.82
N LEU A 311 2.41 -26.82 -20.97
CA LEU A 311 1.54 -27.11 -22.09
C LEU A 311 1.58 -26.02 -23.16
N GLU A 312 2.43 -24.99 -22.97
CA GLU A 312 2.46 -23.78 -23.83
C GLU A 312 1.09 -23.08 -23.91
N GLN A 313 0.34 -23.06 -22.79
CA GLN A 313 -1.01 -22.51 -22.68
C GLN A 313 -1.09 -21.42 -21.60
N ASP A 314 0.04 -20.84 -21.20
CA ASP A 314 0.10 -19.88 -20.08
C ASP A 314 -0.24 -18.43 -20.47
N GLU A 315 -0.71 -18.21 -21.70
CA GLU A 315 -1.07 -16.88 -22.20
C GLU A 315 -2.27 -16.24 -21.49
N ARG A 316 -3.01 -17.00 -20.71
CA ARG A 316 -4.22 -16.55 -19.98
C ARG A 316 -4.15 -16.78 -18.47
N VAL A 317 -3.00 -17.20 -17.94
CA VAL A 317 -2.83 -17.46 -16.51
C VAL A 317 -1.94 -16.40 -15.89
N ILE A 318 -2.50 -15.67 -14.91
CA ILE A 318 -1.79 -14.72 -14.07
C ILE A 318 -1.61 -15.38 -12.71
N TYR A 319 -0.37 -15.54 -12.29
CA TYR A 319 -0.03 -16.06 -10.98
C TYR A 319 0.28 -14.93 -10.03
N VAL A 320 -0.34 -14.93 -8.86
CA VAL A 320 -0.12 -13.96 -7.78
C VAL A 320 0.48 -14.68 -6.58
N GLY A 321 1.59 -14.15 -6.09
CA GLY A 321 2.26 -14.67 -4.91
C GLY A 321 2.55 -13.58 -3.87
N SER A 322 2.70 -14.00 -2.63
CA SER A 322 3.03 -13.12 -1.52
C SER A 322 3.95 -13.80 -0.52
N LEU A 323 4.88 -13.04 0.04
CA LEU A 323 5.77 -13.52 1.10
C LEU A 323 5.26 -13.17 2.51
N SER A 324 4.09 -12.54 2.61
CA SER A 324 3.52 -12.07 3.88
C SER A 324 3.23 -13.21 4.87
N LYS A 325 2.82 -14.38 4.38
CA LYS A 325 2.55 -15.57 5.20
C LYS A 325 3.79 -16.37 5.53
N VAL A 326 4.78 -16.27 4.67
CA VAL A 326 6.06 -16.98 4.79
C VAL A 326 7.02 -16.24 5.71
N MET A 327 7.05 -14.92 5.64
CA MET A 327 7.95 -14.06 6.41
C MET A 327 7.21 -13.30 7.52
N PHE A 328 6.64 -12.15 7.20
CA PHE A 328 5.83 -11.33 8.11
C PHE A 328 4.94 -10.35 7.32
N ASN A 329 3.77 -10.06 7.85
CA ASN A 329 2.75 -9.30 7.14
C ASN A 329 3.19 -7.85 6.79
N GLY A 330 4.00 -7.23 7.65
CA GLY A 330 4.53 -5.88 7.46
C GLY A 330 5.58 -5.75 6.36
N LEU A 331 6.05 -6.86 5.75
CA LEU A 331 7.00 -6.83 4.65
C LEU A 331 6.43 -6.10 3.43
N ARG A 332 5.14 -6.27 3.17
CA ARG A 332 4.42 -5.64 2.06
C ARG A 332 5.07 -5.82 0.69
N ILE A 333 5.66 -6.99 0.44
CA ILE A 333 6.14 -7.39 -0.89
C ILE A 333 5.32 -8.58 -1.37
N GLY A 334 4.69 -8.40 -2.51
CA GLY A 334 4.10 -9.43 -3.33
C GLY A 334 4.67 -9.39 -4.74
N TYR A 335 4.22 -10.27 -5.57
CA TYR A 335 4.63 -10.32 -6.96
C TYR A 335 3.55 -10.99 -7.81
N MET A 336 3.58 -10.71 -9.09
CA MET A 336 2.77 -11.41 -10.08
C MET A 336 3.64 -11.91 -11.22
N VAL A 337 3.31 -13.08 -11.75
CA VAL A 337 3.87 -13.63 -12.99
C VAL A 337 2.78 -13.53 -14.06
N VAL A 338 3.06 -12.76 -15.09
CA VAL A 338 2.07 -12.49 -16.15
C VAL A 338 2.54 -13.01 -17.50
N PRO A 339 1.63 -13.27 -18.44
CA PRO A 339 1.98 -13.49 -19.83
C PRO A 339 2.80 -12.33 -20.39
N LYS A 340 3.78 -12.64 -21.26
CA LYS A 340 4.71 -11.63 -21.79
C LYS A 340 4.01 -10.44 -22.45
N GLN A 341 2.94 -10.70 -23.20
CA GLN A 341 2.16 -9.68 -23.88
C GLN A 341 1.39 -8.77 -22.91
N LEU A 342 1.13 -9.20 -21.69
CA LEU A 342 0.40 -8.44 -20.68
C LEU A 342 1.32 -7.52 -19.83
N VAL A 343 2.63 -7.76 -19.85
CA VAL A 343 3.60 -7.00 -19.05
C VAL A 343 3.48 -5.48 -19.27
N PRO A 344 3.49 -4.96 -20.53
CA PRO A 344 3.39 -3.52 -20.74
C PRO A 344 2.13 -2.92 -20.11
N ARG A 345 0.97 -3.57 -20.27
CA ARG A 345 -0.29 -3.09 -19.71
C ARG A 345 -0.30 -3.11 -18.18
N CYS A 346 0.26 -4.14 -17.55
CA CYS A 346 0.42 -4.19 -16.10
C CYS A 346 1.34 -3.07 -15.59
N LEU A 347 2.40 -2.74 -16.32
CA LEU A 347 3.31 -1.65 -15.94
C LEU A 347 2.64 -0.28 -16.07
N GLU A 348 1.85 -0.03 -17.11
CA GLU A 348 1.03 1.18 -17.23
C GLU A 348 0.08 1.34 -16.04
N VAL A 349 -0.63 0.26 -15.67
CA VAL A 349 -1.53 0.26 -14.51
C VAL A 349 -0.75 0.54 -13.23
N LYS A 350 0.41 -0.11 -13.03
CA LYS A 350 1.22 0.09 -11.84
C LYS A 350 1.76 1.52 -11.74
N ASP A 351 2.26 2.05 -12.85
CA ASP A 351 2.80 3.41 -12.90
C ASP A 351 1.74 4.45 -12.56
N ALA A 352 0.53 4.27 -13.09
CA ALA A 352 -0.60 5.14 -12.81
C ALA A 352 -1.08 5.10 -11.33
N ILE A 353 -0.94 3.97 -10.64
CA ILE A 353 -1.44 3.80 -9.26
C ILE A 353 -0.37 4.17 -8.21
N THR A 354 0.86 3.70 -8.39
CA THR A 354 1.90 3.77 -7.34
C THR A 354 3.30 4.12 -7.85
N GLY A 355 3.57 4.05 -9.14
CA GLY A 355 4.92 4.15 -9.67
C GLY A 355 5.82 2.98 -9.23
N ASP A 356 7.08 3.28 -8.97
CA ASP A 356 8.05 2.33 -8.43
C ASP A 356 7.77 1.98 -6.95
N SER A 357 8.37 0.91 -6.48
CA SER A 357 8.21 0.44 -5.10
C SER A 357 9.55 0.52 -4.35
N PRO A 358 9.56 0.66 -3.00
CA PRO A 358 10.78 0.78 -2.21
C PRO A 358 11.80 -0.32 -2.53
N THR A 359 12.96 0.04 -3.09
CA THR A 359 13.92 -0.91 -3.65
C THR A 359 14.87 -1.50 -2.61
N HIS A 360 15.20 -0.76 -1.55
CA HIS A 360 16.06 -1.27 -0.48
C HIS A 360 15.56 -2.59 0.12
N THR A 361 14.26 -2.66 0.37
CA THR A 361 13.60 -3.87 0.90
C THR A 361 13.59 -4.99 -0.14
N GLN A 362 13.46 -4.65 -1.42
CA GLN A 362 13.51 -5.64 -2.51
C GLN A 362 14.91 -6.26 -2.65
N GLU A 363 15.97 -5.44 -2.58
CA GLU A 363 17.36 -5.91 -2.63
C GLU A 363 17.69 -6.80 -1.41
N ALA A 364 17.28 -6.39 -0.20
CA ALA A 364 17.44 -7.19 1.00
C ALA A 364 16.70 -8.53 0.91
N LEU A 365 15.53 -8.56 0.27
CA LEU A 365 14.78 -9.77 0.03
C LEU A 365 15.46 -10.68 -1.00
N ALA A 366 16.02 -10.09 -2.05
CA ALA A 366 16.81 -10.83 -3.03
C ALA A 366 18.00 -11.55 -2.38
N ASP A 367 18.74 -10.83 -1.52
CA ASP A 367 19.83 -11.44 -0.72
C ASP A 367 19.30 -12.57 0.17
N PHE A 368 18.16 -12.35 0.86
CA PHE A 368 17.56 -13.35 1.74
C PHE A 368 17.17 -14.63 0.99
N ILE A 369 16.72 -14.51 -0.24
CA ILE A 369 16.43 -15.65 -1.13
C ILE A 369 17.73 -16.30 -1.59
N ASN A 370 18.65 -15.53 -2.15
CA ASN A 370 19.87 -16.03 -2.78
C ASN A 370 20.84 -16.66 -1.79
N GLU A 371 20.93 -16.14 -0.55
CA GLU A 371 21.71 -16.75 0.53
C GLU A 371 21.04 -18.01 1.11
N GLY A 372 19.85 -18.39 0.62
CA GLY A 372 19.08 -19.57 1.03
C GLY A 372 18.38 -19.42 2.39
N ASP A 373 18.35 -18.22 2.95
CA ASP A 373 17.70 -17.95 4.25
C ASP A 373 16.19 -18.15 4.19
N LEU A 374 15.55 -17.77 3.07
CA LEU A 374 14.12 -18.00 2.86
C LEU A 374 13.78 -19.48 2.94
N LEU A 375 14.49 -20.33 2.21
CA LEU A 375 14.23 -21.78 2.23
C LEU A 375 14.52 -22.42 3.60
N ARG A 376 15.57 -21.96 4.30
CA ARG A 376 15.85 -22.40 5.68
C ARG A 376 14.71 -22.03 6.62
N HIS A 377 14.21 -20.81 6.49
CA HIS A 377 13.09 -20.32 7.28
C HIS A 377 11.80 -21.12 6.98
N ILE A 378 11.42 -21.30 5.73
CA ILE A 378 10.26 -22.11 5.33
C ILE A 378 10.35 -23.53 5.93
N ARG A 379 11.49 -24.19 5.81
CA ARG A 379 11.69 -25.54 6.37
C ARG A 379 11.54 -25.58 7.90
N LYS A 380 12.03 -24.54 8.58
CA LYS A 380 11.87 -24.37 10.03
C LYS A 380 10.39 -24.22 10.39
N MET A 381 9.68 -23.32 9.69
CA MET A 381 8.28 -23.06 9.95
C MET A 381 7.37 -24.25 9.64
N ARG A 382 7.62 -24.96 8.54
CA ARG A 382 6.91 -26.21 8.24
C ARG A 382 7.02 -27.24 9.39
N ARG A 383 8.19 -27.41 9.96
CA ARG A 383 8.37 -28.31 11.11
C ARG A 383 7.61 -27.81 12.34
N SER A 384 7.73 -26.52 12.65
CA SER A 384 7.05 -25.91 13.79
C SER A 384 5.54 -26.00 13.66
N TYR A 385 4.97 -25.63 12.51
CA TYR A 385 3.54 -25.68 12.29
C TYR A 385 2.98 -27.10 12.28
N LYS A 386 3.71 -28.05 11.69
CA LYS A 386 3.31 -29.47 11.75
C LYS A 386 3.25 -30.03 13.16
N GLN A 387 4.04 -29.50 14.10
CA GLN A 387 4.00 -29.91 15.53
C GLN A 387 2.82 -29.28 16.29
N LYS A 388 2.29 -28.15 15.79
CA LYS A 388 1.19 -27.41 16.40
C LYS A 388 -0.17 -27.80 15.83
N TYR A 389 -0.18 -28.51 14.68
CA TYR A 389 -1.36 -29.04 14.01
C TYR A 389 -1.74 -30.42 14.58
#